data_6820b87820494a4489ef7e4a75a37e51
#
_entry.id   6820b87820494a4489ef7e4a75a37e51
#
_cell.length_a   1.000
_cell.length_b   1.000
_cell.length_c   1.000
_cell.angle_alpha   90.00
_cell.angle_beta   90.00
_cell.angle_gamma   90.00
#
_symmetry.space_group_name_H-M   'P 1'
#
loop_
_entity.id
_entity.type
_entity.pdbx_description
1 polymer ?
#
loop_
_entity_poly.entity_id
_entity_poly.type
_entity_poly.pdbx_seq_one_letter_code
_entity_poly.pdbx_strand_id
1 'polypeptide(L)'
;MSSAPWLAPRVALPPQRERVLTILSFLLPLFVWGIVSYVPFIWHPNIEITQPGSVSYFQEGMQIERASFQEEYDRQLEEGGELPQGVRANPVYLPAPHEVAIAFYTSFTTEPSRRSEQWLHESLWHSIQIIFWGFMLSSLFGVPLGILCGTFESISKLQEPFVEFFRYLPAPAFGALAVAILGIYDGPKIAIIFIGTFFQQVLVISNTTKKLDLALLEAALTLG
;
A
#
# COMPACT_ATOMS: atom_id res chain seq x y z
N MET A 1 16.96 -23.05 36.11
CA MET A 1 16.16 -21.92 35.59
C MET A 1 15.26 -22.48 34.49
N SER A 2 13.99 -22.73 34.80
CA SER A 2 13.02 -23.25 33.81
C SER A 2 12.75 -22.15 32.79
N SER A 3 13.03 -22.42 31.52
CA SER A 3 12.70 -21.49 30.43
C SER A 3 11.20 -21.31 30.38
N ALA A 4 10.70 -20.08 30.52
CA ALA A 4 9.28 -19.79 30.35
C ALA A 4 8.74 -20.43 29.06
N PRO A 5 7.57 -21.06 29.10
CA PRO A 5 6.98 -21.67 27.89
C PRO A 5 6.73 -20.60 26.83
N TRP A 6 6.80 -20.99 25.55
CA TRP A 6 6.63 -20.06 24.43
C TRP A 6 5.26 -19.36 24.40
N LEU A 7 4.23 -19.99 24.95
CA LEU A 7 2.85 -19.51 24.99
C LEU A 7 2.38 -19.21 26.41
N ALA A 8 3.24 -18.66 27.28
CA ALA A 8 2.83 -18.24 28.61
C ALA A 8 2.06 -16.91 28.54
N PRO A 9 0.81 -16.85 29.08
CA PRO A 9 0.02 -15.64 29.03
C PRO A 9 0.65 -14.55 29.91
N ARG A 10 0.86 -13.36 29.35
CA ARG A 10 1.36 -12.15 30.03
C ARG A 10 2.74 -12.28 30.70
N VAL A 11 3.55 -13.23 30.26
CA VAL A 11 4.93 -13.37 30.73
C VAL A 11 5.88 -12.77 29.69
N ALA A 12 6.78 -11.89 30.15
CA ALA A 12 7.80 -11.30 29.29
C ALA A 12 8.74 -12.39 28.75
N LEU A 13 8.99 -12.35 27.45
CA LEU A 13 9.89 -13.30 26.80
C LEU A 13 11.36 -12.94 27.08
N PRO A 14 12.25 -13.92 27.17
CA PRO A 14 13.68 -13.67 27.19
C PRO A 14 14.13 -12.89 25.95
N PRO A 15 15.11 -11.96 26.08
CA PRO A 15 15.52 -11.09 24.95
C PRO A 15 15.94 -11.83 23.68
N GLN A 16 16.47 -13.03 23.82
CA GLN A 16 16.84 -13.87 22.66
C GLN A 16 15.63 -14.36 21.89
N ARG A 17 14.57 -14.78 22.59
CA ARG A 17 13.33 -15.24 21.95
C ARG A 17 12.55 -14.07 21.32
N GLU A 18 12.56 -12.92 21.97
CA GLU A 18 11.98 -11.71 21.44
C GLU A 18 12.64 -11.34 20.10
N ARG A 19 13.97 -11.33 20.02
CA ARG A 19 14.69 -11.07 18.75
C ARG A 19 14.37 -12.10 17.68
N VAL A 20 14.33 -13.37 18.03
CA VAL A 20 13.96 -14.44 17.07
C VAL A 20 12.56 -14.22 16.52
N LEU A 21 11.58 -13.93 17.37
CA LEU A 21 10.21 -13.65 16.93
C LEU A 21 10.13 -12.39 16.08
N THR A 22 10.88 -11.34 16.42
CA THR A 22 10.97 -10.12 15.62
C THR A 22 11.53 -10.41 14.22
N ILE A 23 12.60 -11.19 14.12
CA ILE A 23 13.16 -11.60 12.82
C ILE A 23 12.14 -12.46 12.05
N LEU A 24 11.53 -13.43 12.71
CA LEU A 24 10.54 -14.32 12.09
C LEU A 24 9.30 -13.56 11.60
N SER A 25 8.90 -12.47 12.26
CA SER A 25 7.77 -11.64 11.83
C SER A 25 7.98 -11.01 10.43
N PHE A 26 9.23 -10.76 10.04
CA PHE A 26 9.57 -10.29 8.69
C PHE A 26 9.85 -11.45 7.72
N LEU A 27 10.52 -12.50 8.19
CA LEU A 27 10.89 -13.62 7.33
C LEU A 27 9.70 -14.49 6.94
N LEU A 28 8.72 -14.67 7.84
CA LEU A 28 7.57 -15.51 7.58
C LEU A 28 6.71 -15.02 6.39
N PRO A 29 6.32 -13.74 6.30
CA PRO A 29 5.61 -13.24 5.12
C PRO A 29 6.41 -13.39 3.83
N LEU A 30 7.72 -13.13 3.87
CA LEU A 30 8.60 -13.30 2.70
C LEU A 30 8.69 -14.77 2.28
N PHE A 31 8.75 -15.69 3.23
CA PHE A 31 8.76 -17.11 2.98
C PHE A 31 7.44 -17.60 2.36
N VAL A 32 6.31 -17.15 2.92
CA VAL A 32 4.98 -17.46 2.36
C VAL A 32 4.87 -16.90 0.93
N TRP A 33 5.27 -15.66 0.71
CA TRP A 33 5.31 -15.08 -0.63
C TRP A 33 6.18 -15.89 -1.58
N GLY A 34 7.39 -16.27 -1.15
CA GLY A 34 8.28 -17.12 -1.94
C GLY A 34 7.63 -18.47 -2.30
N ILE A 35 7.00 -19.16 -1.34
CA ILE A 35 6.30 -20.41 -1.62
C ILE A 35 5.19 -20.21 -2.66
N VAL A 36 4.32 -19.22 -2.45
CA VAL A 36 3.20 -18.98 -3.37
C VAL A 36 3.69 -18.62 -4.77
N SER A 37 4.79 -17.87 -4.89
CA SER A 37 5.32 -17.39 -6.17
C SER A 37 6.18 -18.40 -6.92
N TYR A 38 6.87 -19.32 -6.21
CA TYR A 38 7.79 -20.28 -6.85
C TYR A 38 7.21 -21.68 -7.02
N VAL A 39 6.16 -22.04 -6.27
CA VAL A 39 5.59 -23.41 -6.35
C VAL A 39 4.49 -23.45 -7.41
N PRO A 40 4.72 -24.07 -8.58
CA PRO A 40 3.85 -23.95 -9.75
C PRO A 40 2.42 -24.47 -9.58
N PHE A 41 2.18 -25.38 -8.63
CA PHE A 41 0.86 -25.97 -8.44
C PHE A 41 -0.02 -25.20 -7.43
N ILE A 42 0.56 -24.24 -6.65
CA ILE A 42 -0.21 -23.54 -5.62
C ILE A 42 -1.14 -22.52 -6.29
N TRP A 43 -0.58 -21.59 -7.05
CA TRP A 43 -1.39 -20.57 -7.73
C TRP A 43 -0.64 -19.89 -8.88
N HIS A 44 -0.76 -20.48 -10.07
CA HIS A 44 -0.19 -19.94 -11.31
C HIS A 44 -1.29 -19.98 -12.37
N PRO A 45 -2.20 -18.98 -12.37
CA PRO A 45 -3.34 -18.95 -13.27
C PRO A 45 -2.95 -18.65 -14.71
N ASN A 46 -1.81 -18.01 -14.93
CA ASN A 46 -1.36 -17.56 -16.24
C ASN A 46 -0.36 -18.52 -16.87
N ILE A 47 -0.27 -18.43 -18.19
CA ILE A 47 0.77 -19.04 -19.01
C ILE A 47 1.47 -17.95 -19.76
N GLU A 48 2.78 -17.88 -19.69
CA GLU A 48 3.65 -17.07 -20.52
C GLU A 48 4.01 -17.84 -21.77
N ILE A 49 3.71 -17.25 -22.92
CA ILE A 49 3.91 -17.88 -24.23
C ILE A 49 5.39 -17.86 -24.57
N THR A 50 6.01 -19.02 -24.73
CA THR A 50 7.39 -19.16 -25.19
C THR A 50 7.49 -19.36 -26.69
N GLN A 51 6.49 -20.00 -27.31
CA GLN A 51 6.37 -20.16 -28.75
C GLN A 51 4.92 -19.96 -29.16
N PRO A 52 4.61 -19.02 -30.06
CA PRO A 52 3.23 -18.73 -30.47
C PRO A 52 2.56 -19.85 -31.25
N GLY A 53 3.33 -20.73 -31.91
CA GLY A 53 2.79 -21.71 -32.85
C GLY A 53 2.06 -21.02 -34.02
N SER A 54 0.96 -21.61 -34.47
CA SER A 54 0.10 -21.06 -35.55
C SER A 54 -0.92 -20.02 -35.08
N VAL A 55 -0.92 -19.63 -33.80
CA VAL A 55 -1.90 -18.68 -33.25
C VAL A 55 -1.45 -17.25 -33.54
N SER A 56 -2.13 -16.57 -34.45
CA SER A 56 -1.71 -15.28 -35.03
C SER A 56 -1.61 -14.11 -34.02
N TYR A 57 -2.36 -14.15 -32.93
CA TYR A 57 -2.37 -13.08 -31.91
C TYR A 57 -1.49 -13.40 -30.69
N PHE A 58 -0.90 -14.60 -30.62
CA PHE A 58 0.07 -14.92 -29.59
C PHE A 58 1.41 -14.27 -29.91
N GLN A 59 2.07 -13.73 -28.88
CA GLN A 59 3.39 -13.17 -28.96
C GLN A 59 4.28 -13.80 -27.89
N GLU A 60 5.53 -13.98 -28.18
CA GLU A 60 6.52 -14.44 -27.21
C GLU A 60 6.59 -13.48 -26.00
N GLY A 61 6.57 -14.02 -24.77
CA GLY A 61 6.50 -13.24 -23.53
C GLY A 61 5.08 -12.74 -23.17
N MET A 62 4.06 -12.98 -23.98
CA MET A 62 2.68 -12.63 -23.66
C MET A 62 2.14 -13.54 -22.57
N GLN A 63 1.50 -12.96 -21.55
CA GLN A 63 0.83 -13.71 -20.49
C GLN A 63 -0.67 -13.74 -20.74
N ILE A 64 -1.21 -14.94 -20.75
CA ILE A 64 -2.65 -15.18 -20.93
C ILE A 64 -3.17 -16.15 -19.86
N GLU A 65 -4.47 -16.12 -19.64
CA GLU A 65 -5.13 -17.04 -18.75
C GLU A 65 -5.01 -18.48 -19.25
N ARG A 66 -4.76 -19.40 -18.34
CA ARG A 66 -4.56 -20.84 -18.66
C ARG A 66 -5.72 -21.46 -19.42
N ALA A 67 -6.96 -21.05 -19.12
CA ALA A 67 -8.14 -21.55 -19.82
C ALA A 67 -8.10 -21.18 -21.32
N SER A 68 -7.81 -19.91 -21.61
CA SER A 68 -7.70 -19.41 -23.00
C SER A 68 -6.53 -20.03 -23.76
N PHE A 69 -5.40 -20.27 -23.07
CA PHE A 69 -4.29 -21.01 -23.69
C PHE A 69 -4.68 -22.43 -24.08
N GLN A 70 -5.39 -23.13 -23.17
CA GLN A 70 -5.79 -24.52 -23.42
C GLN A 70 -6.80 -24.60 -24.57
N GLU A 71 -7.75 -23.64 -24.65
CA GLU A 71 -8.72 -23.57 -25.75
C GLU A 71 -8.03 -23.39 -27.11
N GLU A 72 -7.05 -22.50 -27.19
CA GLU A 72 -6.28 -22.33 -28.44
C GLU A 72 -5.38 -23.52 -28.75
N TYR A 73 -4.78 -24.13 -27.74
CA TYR A 73 -3.99 -25.34 -27.91
C TYR A 73 -4.83 -26.48 -28.51
N ASP A 74 -6.03 -26.72 -27.97
CA ASP A 74 -6.92 -27.76 -28.42
C ASP A 74 -7.42 -27.45 -29.86
N ARG A 75 -7.71 -26.19 -30.19
CA ARG A 75 -8.08 -25.75 -31.54
C ARG A 75 -6.97 -26.01 -32.56
N GLN A 76 -5.73 -25.64 -32.24
CA GLN A 76 -4.59 -25.91 -33.14
C GLN A 76 -4.30 -27.39 -33.30
N LEU A 77 -4.57 -28.20 -32.27
CA LEU A 77 -4.47 -29.65 -32.35
C LEU A 77 -5.49 -30.26 -33.34
N GLU A 78 -6.72 -29.74 -33.35
CA GLU A 78 -7.78 -30.15 -34.29
C GLU A 78 -7.52 -29.69 -35.72
N GLU A 79 -6.99 -28.47 -35.87
CA GLU A 79 -6.69 -27.88 -37.18
C GLU A 79 -5.37 -28.39 -37.80
N GLY A 80 -4.56 -29.13 -37.05
CA GLY A 80 -3.25 -29.64 -37.49
C GLY A 80 -2.19 -28.56 -37.66
N GLY A 81 -2.33 -27.42 -36.98
CA GLY A 81 -1.37 -26.33 -36.92
C GLY A 81 -0.18 -26.62 -35.96
N GLU A 82 0.79 -25.68 -35.93
CA GLU A 82 1.85 -25.72 -34.94
C GLU A 82 1.28 -25.38 -33.55
N LEU A 83 1.54 -26.24 -32.57
CA LEU A 83 1.03 -26.07 -31.21
C LEU A 83 1.76 -24.96 -30.47
N PRO A 84 1.06 -24.05 -29.78
CA PRO A 84 1.67 -23.05 -28.93
C PRO A 84 2.32 -23.71 -27.72
N GLN A 85 3.45 -23.15 -27.27
CA GLN A 85 4.13 -23.59 -26.07
C GLN A 85 4.19 -22.43 -25.04
N GLY A 86 4.10 -22.78 -23.76
CA GLY A 86 4.16 -21.81 -22.70
C GLY A 86 4.53 -22.43 -21.36
N VAL A 87 5.01 -21.58 -20.46
CA VAL A 87 5.35 -21.93 -19.09
C VAL A 87 4.36 -21.30 -18.12
N ARG A 88 4.14 -21.94 -16.98
CA ARG A 88 3.29 -21.36 -15.95
C ARG A 88 3.92 -20.08 -15.41
N ALA A 89 3.15 -19.02 -15.36
CA ALA A 89 3.58 -17.71 -14.91
C ALA A 89 2.74 -17.21 -13.74
N ASN A 90 3.36 -16.38 -12.91
CA ASN A 90 2.68 -15.64 -11.88
C ASN A 90 1.80 -14.55 -12.50
N PRO A 91 0.65 -14.22 -11.88
CA PRO A 91 -0.10 -13.05 -12.31
C PRO A 91 0.70 -11.77 -12.05
N VAL A 92 0.51 -10.76 -12.89
CA VAL A 92 1.23 -9.47 -12.83
C VAL A 92 1.17 -8.81 -11.44
N TYR A 93 0.10 -9.05 -10.69
CA TYR A 93 -0.08 -8.49 -9.34
C TYR A 93 0.54 -9.33 -8.20
N LEU A 94 1.15 -10.48 -8.52
CA LEU A 94 1.89 -11.31 -7.56
C LEU A 94 3.18 -11.86 -8.19
N PRO A 95 4.14 -10.99 -8.56
CA PRO A 95 5.40 -11.42 -9.15
C PRO A 95 6.27 -12.16 -8.13
N ALA A 96 7.22 -12.92 -8.60
CA ALA A 96 8.18 -13.58 -7.73
C ALA A 96 9.17 -12.55 -7.11
N PRO A 97 9.71 -12.82 -5.90
CA PRO A 97 10.63 -11.88 -5.23
C PRO A 97 11.82 -11.43 -6.07
N HIS A 98 12.40 -12.32 -6.89
CA HIS A 98 13.51 -11.96 -7.77
C HIS A 98 13.07 -11.05 -8.93
N GLU A 99 11.86 -11.24 -9.47
CA GLU A 99 11.29 -10.38 -10.52
C GLU A 99 11.10 -8.96 -10.00
N VAL A 100 10.60 -8.81 -8.76
CA VAL A 100 10.48 -7.51 -8.10
C VAL A 100 11.85 -6.85 -7.94
N ALA A 101 12.87 -7.61 -7.52
CA ALA A 101 14.22 -7.08 -7.36
C ALA A 101 14.84 -6.65 -8.70
N ILE A 102 14.66 -7.43 -9.75
CA ILE A 102 15.10 -7.09 -11.11
C ILE A 102 14.34 -5.87 -11.62
N ALA A 103 13.01 -5.84 -11.50
CA ALA A 103 12.20 -4.70 -11.93
C ALA A 103 12.57 -3.42 -11.19
N PHE A 104 12.83 -3.50 -9.88
CA PHE A 104 13.32 -2.38 -9.09
C PHE A 104 14.66 -1.86 -9.62
N TYR A 105 15.63 -2.74 -9.86
CA TYR A 105 16.94 -2.35 -10.39
C TYR A 105 16.83 -1.74 -11.79
N THR A 106 16.12 -2.39 -12.70
CA THR A 106 15.96 -1.93 -14.09
C THR A 106 15.21 -0.61 -14.19
N SER A 107 14.23 -0.35 -13.30
CA SER A 107 13.49 0.91 -13.27
C SER A 107 14.34 2.14 -12.92
N PHE A 108 15.52 1.94 -12.30
CA PHE A 108 16.49 3.01 -12.05
C PHE A 108 17.59 3.10 -13.10
N THR A 109 17.87 2.01 -13.82
CA THR A 109 19.05 1.91 -14.69
C THR A 109 18.72 1.86 -16.18
N THR A 110 17.50 1.49 -16.54
CA THR A 110 17.08 1.32 -17.93
C THR A 110 16.09 2.44 -18.31
N GLU A 111 16.31 3.03 -19.49
CA GLU A 111 15.45 4.08 -20.02
C GLU A 111 14.02 3.54 -20.21
N PRO A 112 12.98 4.31 -19.80
CA PRO A 112 11.59 3.92 -19.97
C PRO A 112 11.26 3.62 -21.44
N SER A 113 10.59 2.49 -21.68
CA SER A 113 10.27 2.00 -23.03
C SER A 113 9.27 2.90 -23.76
N ARG A 114 8.45 3.64 -23.04
CA ARG A 114 7.44 4.55 -23.60
C ARG A 114 7.77 5.99 -23.29
N ARG A 115 7.63 6.88 -24.25
CA ARG A 115 7.84 8.33 -24.08
C ARG A 115 6.97 8.98 -23.00
N SER A 116 5.87 8.34 -22.63
CA SER A 116 4.97 8.81 -21.59
C SER A 116 5.34 8.32 -20.18
N GLU A 117 6.28 7.41 -20.07
CA GLU A 117 6.76 6.88 -18.80
C GLU A 117 7.92 7.74 -18.30
N GLN A 118 7.88 8.06 -17.01
CA GLN A 118 8.96 8.79 -16.34
C GLN A 118 9.89 7.79 -15.65
N TRP A 119 11.12 8.23 -15.41
CA TRP A 119 12.04 7.48 -14.57
C TRP A 119 11.44 7.24 -13.17
N LEU A 120 11.76 6.10 -12.57
CA LEU A 120 11.24 5.76 -11.24
C LEU A 120 11.57 6.84 -10.20
N HIS A 121 12.75 7.43 -10.22
CA HIS A 121 13.13 8.50 -9.29
C HIS A 121 12.34 9.79 -9.51
N GLU A 122 11.96 10.12 -10.75
CA GLU A 122 11.09 11.27 -11.05
C GLU A 122 9.66 11.03 -10.54
N SER A 123 9.12 9.83 -10.80
CA SER A 123 7.79 9.41 -10.31
C SER A 123 7.74 9.35 -8.78
N LEU A 124 8.84 8.90 -8.15
CA LEU A 124 8.98 8.89 -6.70
C LEU A 124 8.99 10.32 -6.14
N TRP A 125 9.77 11.21 -6.75
CA TRP A 125 9.82 12.60 -6.33
C TRP A 125 8.47 13.29 -6.48
N HIS A 126 7.78 13.07 -7.58
CA HIS A 126 6.43 13.58 -7.80
C HIS A 126 5.43 13.06 -6.74
N SER A 127 5.50 11.78 -6.41
CA SER A 127 4.67 11.18 -5.35
C SER A 127 4.96 11.79 -3.98
N ILE A 128 6.23 12.05 -3.66
CA ILE A 128 6.63 12.73 -2.42
C ILE A 128 6.03 14.14 -2.35
N GLN A 129 6.06 14.90 -3.45
CA GLN A 129 5.46 16.24 -3.51
C GLN A 129 3.95 16.20 -3.25
N ILE A 130 3.23 15.27 -3.85
CA ILE A 130 1.78 15.09 -3.63
C ILE A 130 1.48 14.78 -2.15
N ILE A 131 2.22 13.85 -1.57
CA ILE A 131 2.07 13.48 -0.15
C ILE A 131 2.39 14.67 0.74
N PHE A 132 3.49 15.36 0.47
CA PHE A 132 3.91 16.55 1.22
C PHE A 132 2.83 17.63 1.23
N TRP A 133 2.29 17.99 0.07
CA TRP A 133 1.25 19.03 -0.01
C TRP A 133 -0.05 18.60 0.66
N GLY A 134 -0.48 17.35 0.49
CA GLY A 134 -1.66 16.82 1.18
C GLY A 134 -1.50 16.85 2.69
N PHE A 135 -0.34 16.42 3.20
CA PHE A 135 -0.02 16.45 4.62
C PHE A 135 0.11 17.87 5.17
N MET A 136 0.78 18.78 4.45
CA MET A 136 0.95 20.17 4.88
C MET A 136 -0.38 20.92 4.97
N LEU A 137 -1.26 20.74 3.97
CA LEU A 137 -2.62 21.29 4.02
C LEU A 137 -3.43 20.72 5.19
N SER A 138 -3.35 19.42 5.39
CA SER A 138 -4.00 18.75 6.53
C SER A 138 -3.49 19.32 7.87
N SER A 139 -2.18 19.49 8.01
CA SER A 139 -1.57 20.01 9.23
C SER A 139 -1.92 21.49 9.47
N LEU A 140 -1.99 22.29 8.42
CA LEU A 140 -2.33 23.70 8.51
C LEU A 140 -3.71 23.94 9.16
N PHE A 141 -4.68 23.09 8.87
CA PHE A 141 -6.02 23.17 9.43
C PHE A 141 -6.23 22.22 10.61
N GLY A 142 -5.68 21.01 10.54
CA GLY A 142 -5.88 19.96 11.53
C GLY A 142 -5.19 20.23 12.86
N VAL A 143 -3.99 20.79 12.84
CA VAL A 143 -3.25 21.12 14.09
C VAL A 143 -3.97 22.21 14.90
N PRO A 144 -4.32 23.38 14.35
CA PRO A 144 -5.05 24.40 15.09
C PRO A 144 -6.41 23.89 15.59
N LEU A 145 -7.17 23.21 14.74
CA LEU A 145 -8.47 22.68 15.13
C LEU A 145 -8.33 21.61 16.24
N GLY A 146 -7.34 20.74 16.16
CA GLY A 146 -7.07 19.74 17.19
C GLY A 146 -6.70 20.35 18.54
N ILE A 147 -5.89 21.42 18.54
CA ILE A 147 -5.55 22.18 19.77
C ILE A 147 -6.82 22.83 20.34
N LEU A 148 -7.64 23.47 19.51
CA LEU A 148 -8.88 24.10 19.94
C LEU A 148 -9.84 23.06 20.55
N CYS A 149 -10.01 21.91 19.92
CA CYS A 149 -10.82 20.80 20.44
C CYS A 149 -10.26 20.24 21.77
N GLY A 150 -8.93 20.19 21.89
CA GLY A 150 -8.29 19.73 23.12
C GLY A 150 -8.40 20.72 24.27
N THR A 151 -8.46 22.02 23.95
CA THR A 151 -8.51 23.10 24.96
C THR A 151 -9.93 23.46 25.37
N PHE A 152 -10.86 23.51 24.43
CA PHE A 152 -12.22 24.00 24.66
C PHE A 152 -13.25 22.86 24.51
N GLU A 153 -13.87 22.47 25.61
CA GLU A 153 -14.87 21.39 25.64
C GLU A 153 -16.08 21.67 24.71
N SER A 154 -16.48 22.93 24.56
CA SER A 154 -17.58 23.32 23.67
C SER A 154 -17.24 23.05 22.20
N ILE A 155 -16.00 23.33 21.79
CA ILE A 155 -15.51 23.07 20.42
C ILE A 155 -15.36 21.55 20.23
N SER A 156 -14.82 20.86 21.23
CA SER A 156 -14.70 19.42 21.24
C SER A 156 -16.06 18.73 21.00
N LYS A 157 -17.07 19.04 21.79
CA LYS A 157 -18.41 18.47 21.67
C LYS A 157 -19.09 18.76 20.33
N LEU A 158 -18.78 19.89 19.71
CA LEU A 158 -19.30 20.25 18.40
C LEU A 158 -18.59 19.47 17.27
N GLN A 159 -17.29 19.30 17.36
CA GLN A 159 -16.48 18.79 16.26
C GLN A 159 -16.17 17.29 16.35
N GLU A 160 -15.99 16.73 17.54
CA GLU A 160 -15.61 15.34 17.72
C GLU A 160 -16.57 14.34 17.04
N PRO A 161 -17.91 14.46 17.15
CA PRO A 161 -18.80 13.50 16.49
C PRO A 161 -18.66 13.53 14.97
N PHE A 162 -18.43 14.70 14.38
CA PHE A 162 -18.21 14.89 12.96
C PHE A 162 -16.86 14.28 12.52
N VAL A 163 -15.79 14.60 13.25
CA VAL A 163 -14.43 14.09 12.99
C VAL A 163 -14.41 12.56 13.13
N GLU A 164 -15.07 12.02 14.15
CA GLU A 164 -15.16 10.57 14.34
C GLU A 164 -15.93 9.87 13.23
N PHE A 165 -17.01 10.45 12.76
CA PHE A 165 -17.75 9.89 11.63
C PHE A 165 -16.89 9.82 10.37
N PHE A 166 -16.23 10.93 9.98
CA PHE A 166 -15.48 11.00 8.74
C PHE A 166 -14.19 10.17 8.75
N ARG A 167 -13.53 10.00 9.90
CA ARG A 167 -12.31 9.16 9.97
C ARG A 167 -12.56 7.68 9.70
N TYR A 168 -13.78 7.19 9.91
CA TYR A 168 -14.15 5.81 9.58
C TYR A 168 -14.46 5.61 8.10
N LEU A 169 -14.67 6.68 7.36
CA LEU A 169 -14.86 6.59 5.91
C LEU A 169 -13.49 6.40 5.23
N PRO A 170 -13.35 5.41 4.33
CA PRO A 170 -12.11 5.24 3.59
C PRO A 170 -11.88 6.44 2.67
N ALA A 171 -10.79 7.20 2.88
CA ALA A 171 -10.47 8.37 2.07
C ALA A 171 -10.52 8.12 0.54
N PRO A 172 -10.12 6.95 0.01
CA PRO A 172 -10.26 6.63 -1.41
C PRO A 172 -11.71 6.61 -1.91
N ALA A 173 -12.71 6.43 -1.04
CA ALA A 173 -14.12 6.49 -1.45
C ALA A 173 -14.53 7.86 -1.99
N PHE A 174 -13.81 8.92 -1.59
CA PHE A 174 -14.00 10.27 -2.10
C PHE A 174 -13.30 10.52 -3.46
N GLY A 175 -12.59 9.51 -4.00
CA GLY A 175 -11.78 9.67 -5.20
C GLY A 175 -12.56 10.14 -6.42
N ALA A 176 -13.70 9.53 -6.71
CA ALA A 176 -14.54 9.92 -7.84
C ALA A 176 -15.08 11.35 -7.70
N LEU A 177 -15.51 11.73 -6.49
CA LEU A 177 -15.96 13.10 -6.20
C LEU A 177 -14.82 14.11 -6.33
N ALA A 178 -13.65 13.78 -5.82
CA ALA A 178 -12.46 14.62 -5.93
C ALA A 178 -12.06 14.85 -7.40
N VAL A 179 -12.10 13.80 -8.23
CA VAL A 179 -11.84 13.90 -9.67
C VAL A 179 -12.90 14.76 -10.36
N ALA A 180 -14.17 14.60 -10.01
CA ALA A 180 -15.26 15.38 -10.59
C ALA A 180 -15.14 16.89 -10.31
N ILE A 181 -14.60 17.26 -9.13
CA ILE A 181 -14.47 18.68 -8.71
C ILE A 181 -13.11 19.27 -9.12
N LEU A 182 -12.01 18.52 -8.96
CA LEU A 182 -10.64 19.00 -9.11
C LEU A 182 -9.97 18.57 -10.42
N GLY A 183 -10.66 17.78 -11.26
CA GLY A 183 -10.10 17.26 -12.50
C GLY A 183 -9.25 16.00 -12.29
N ILE A 184 -8.49 15.62 -13.34
CA ILE A 184 -7.75 14.35 -13.40
C ILE A 184 -6.28 14.43 -12.99
N TYR A 185 -5.80 15.64 -12.63
CA TYR A 185 -4.38 15.87 -12.29
C TYR A 185 -4.08 15.53 -10.82
N ASP A 186 -3.19 16.28 -10.19
CA ASP A 186 -2.72 16.00 -8.82
C ASP A 186 -3.68 16.47 -7.73
N GLY A 187 -4.59 17.39 -8.06
CA GLY A 187 -5.58 17.91 -7.12
C GLY A 187 -6.36 16.84 -6.36
N PRO A 188 -6.99 15.87 -7.04
CA PRO A 188 -7.69 14.76 -6.37
C PRO A 188 -6.81 13.93 -5.45
N LYS A 189 -5.56 13.67 -5.84
CA LYS A 189 -4.61 12.89 -5.03
C LYS A 189 -4.29 13.62 -3.73
N ILE A 190 -3.99 14.93 -3.83
CA ILE A 190 -3.74 15.80 -2.68
C ILE A 190 -4.97 15.85 -1.77
N ALA A 191 -6.18 16.00 -2.34
CA ALA A 191 -7.43 16.05 -1.59
C ALA A 191 -7.70 14.74 -0.83
N ILE A 192 -7.45 13.57 -1.43
CA ILE A 192 -7.61 12.27 -0.76
C ILE A 192 -6.65 12.15 0.41
N ILE A 193 -5.38 12.56 0.24
CA ILE A 193 -4.39 12.55 1.32
C ILE A 193 -4.79 13.53 2.42
N PHE A 194 -5.25 14.72 2.06
CA PHE A 194 -5.78 15.69 2.99
C PHE A 194 -6.93 15.11 3.83
N ILE A 195 -7.95 14.55 3.21
CA ILE A 195 -9.10 13.95 3.91
C ILE A 195 -8.64 12.81 4.81
N GLY A 196 -7.79 11.92 4.32
CA GLY A 196 -7.30 10.76 5.08
C GLY A 196 -6.46 11.12 6.29
N THR A 197 -5.76 12.25 6.26
CA THR A 197 -4.88 12.69 7.36
C THR A 197 -5.53 13.70 8.29
N PHE A 198 -6.35 14.60 7.79
CA PHE A 198 -6.96 15.71 8.55
C PHE A 198 -7.76 15.23 9.75
N PHE A 199 -8.74 14.38 9.56
CA PHE A 199 -9.61 13.92 10.65
C PHE A 199 -8.84 13.14 11.71
N GLN A 200 -7.85 12.34 11.29
CA GLN A 200 -6.99 11.62 12.20
C GLN A 200 -6.09 12.56 13.01
N GLN A 201 -5.52 13.58 12.37
CA GLN A 201 -4.69 14.58 13.04
C GLN A 201 -5.48 15.36 14.08
N VAL A 202 -6.68 15.85 13.74
CA VAL A 202 -7.55 16.57 14.68
C VAL A 202 -7.79 15.76 15.93
N LEU A 203 -8.12 14.46 15.78
CA LEU A 203 -8.42 13.59 16.90
C LEU A 203 -7.18 13.31 17.77
N VAL A 204 -6.06 12.97 17.13
CA VAL A 204 -4.82 12.66 17.87
C VAL A 204 -4.32 13.87 18.64
N ILE A 205 -4.34 15.06 18.01
CA ILE A 205 -3.89 16.31 18.65
C ILE A 205 -4.85 16.72 19.77
N SER A 206 -6.17 16.65 19.55
CA SER A 206 -7.17 16.90 20.60
C SER A 206 -6.94 16.03 21.82
N ASN A 207 -6.80 14.72 21.61
CA ASN A 207 -6.56 13.77 22.69
C ASN A 207 -5.21 13.97 23.41
N THR A 208 -4.19 14.41 22.68
CA THR A 208 -2.87 14.73 23.26
C THR A 208 -2.94 16.01 24.08
N THR A 209 -3.61 17.03 23.57
CA THR A 209 -3.82 18.31 24.28
C THR A 209 -4.62 18.13 25.56
N LYS A 210 -5.69 17.30 25.55
CA LYS A 210 -6.46 16.97 26.76
C LYS A 210 -5.68 16.24 27.83
N LYS A 211 -4.58 15.58 27.48
CA LYS A 211 -3.70 14.85 28.41
C LYS A 211 -2.57 15.68 29.00
N LEU A 212 -2.45 16.96 28.62
CA LEU A 212 -1.46 17.84 29.22
C LEU A 212 -1.73 18.03 30.69
N ASP A 213 -0.66 18.01 31.50
CA ASP A 213 -0.75 18.22 32.92
C ASP A 213 -1.22 19.65 33.21
N LEU A 214 -2.27 19.79 34.00
CA LEU A 214 -2.81 21.08 34.44
C LEU A 214 -1.75 21.94 35.16
N ALA A 215 -0.81 21.30 35.88
CA ALA A 215 0.28 22.01 36.54
C ALA A 215 1.19 22.75 35.56
N LEU A 216 1.38 22.22 34.35
CA LEU A 216 2.13 22.92 33.30
C LEU A 216 1.37 24.16 32.78
N LEU A 217 0.06 24.05 32.68
CA LEU A 217 -0.81 25.13 32.24
C LEU A 217 -0.87 26.26 33.28
N GLU A 218 -1.00 25.91 34.57
CA GLU A 218 -0.94 26.84 35.70
C GLU A 218 0.43 27.54 35.80
N ALA A 219 1.53 26.79 35.63
CA ALA A 219 2.87 27.37 35.60
C ALA A 219 3.05 28.37 34.43
N ALA A 220 2.55 28.04 33.25
CA ALA A 220 2.60 28.95 32.11
C ALA A 220 1.80 30.26 32.36
N LEU A 221 0.61 30.13 32.95
CA LEU A 221 -0.22 31.31 33.31
C LEU A 221 0.39 32.16 34.40
N THR A 222 1.19 31.62 35.31
CA THR A 222 1.86 32.37 36.37
C THR A 222 3.15 33.07 35.93
N LEU A 223 3.76 32.55 34.86
CA LEU A 223 4.98 33.12 34.27
C LEU A 223 4.72 34.22 33.22
N GLY A 224 3.47 34.44 32.81
CA GLY A 224 3.05 35.40 31.77
C GLY A 224 2.99 34.74 30.41
#